data_f2e0128981aa120721cb24a884304895
#
_entry.id   f2e0128981aa120721cb24a884304895
#
_cell.length_a   1.000
_cell.length_b   1.000
_cell.length_c   1.000
_cell.angle_alpha   90.00
_cell.angle_beta   90.00
_cell.angle_gamma   90.00
#
_symmetry.space_group_name_H-M   'P 1'
#
loop_
_entity.id
_entity.type
_entity.pdbx_description
1 polymer ?
#
loop_
_entity_poly.entity_id
_entity_poly.type
_entity_poly.pdbx_seq_one_letter_code
_entity_poly.pdbx_strand_id
1 'polypeptide(L)'
;MYRSILLATALAAGVARGQQVGTQQSETHPSMTWQKCTSAGSCTTVNGKVVIDSNWRWLHDKSSGSTKNCYDGNTWDATLCPSNTKCAANCALEGADYTATYGATASGNSLKLTFVTKGQYATNIGSRLYLMETDTSYQQFSLLNQEFTFDVDVSNLPCGLNGALYFVSMDKDGGMSKYPNNKAGAKYGTG
;
A
#
# COMPACT_ATOMS: atom_id res chain seq x y z
N MET A 1 6.56 50.09 37.81
CA MET A 1 5.48 49.48 37.03
C MET A 1 6.10 48.80 35.82
N TYR A 2 6.38 47.51 35.90
CA TYR A 2 6.91 46.71 34.78
C TYR A 2 5.73 46.03 34.09
N ARG A 3 5.44 46.38 32.84
CA ARG A 3 4.47 45.68 31.99
C ARG A 3 5.18 44.49 31.34
N SER A 4 4.85 43.31 31.80
CA SER A 4 5.26 42.05 31.14
C SER A 4 4.45 41.88 29.84
N ILE A 5 5.13 41.99 28.71
CA ILE A 5 4.57 41.65 27.40
C ILE A 5 4.73 40.12 27.23
N LEU A 6 3.63 39.39 27.38
CA LEU A 6 3.54 37.98 27.01
C LEU A 6 3.53 37.89 25.49
N LEU A 7 4.66 37.45 24.90
CA LEU A 7 4.76 37.08 23.49
C LEU A 7 4.12 35.71 23.35
N ALA A 8 2.89 35.67 22.87
CA ALA A 8 2.24 34.41 22.42
C ALA A 8 2.86 34.00 21.09
N THR A 9 3.86 33.14 21.12
CA THR A 9 4.33 32.43 19.91
C THR A 9 3.27 31.41 19.51
N ALA A 10 2.44 31.77 18.54
CA ALA A 10 1.59 30.83 17.84
C ALA A 10 2.50 29.86 17.07
N LEU A 11 2.74 28.66 17.61
CA LEU A 11 3.28 27.56 16.84
C LEU A 11 2.26 27.26 15.72
N ALA A 12 2.54 27.71 14.52
CA ALA A 12 1.88 27.19 13.34
C ALA A 12 2.31 25.71 13.17
N ALA A 13 1.57 24.81 13.80
CA ALA A 13 1.67 23.39 13.52
C ALA A 13 1.35 23.22 12.04
N GLY A 14 2.36 23.08 11.23
CA GLY A 14 2.22 22.71 9.81
C GLY A 14 1.42 21.42 9.76
N VAL A 15 0.19 21.49 9.24
CA VAL A 15 -0.68 20.33 9.09
C VAL A 15 -0.03 19.45 8.01
N ALA A 16 0.74 18.46 8.43
CA ALA A 16 1.21 17.41 7.52
C ALA A 16 -0.04 16.75 6.93
N ARG A 17 -0.22 16.86 5.61
CA ARG A 17 -1.33 16.25 4.89
C ARG A 17 -0.82 14.94 4.32
N GLY A 18 -1.38 13.84 4.82
CA GLY A 18 -1.12 12.51 4.29
C GLY A 18 -2.01 12.19 3.09
N GLN A 19 -1.83 11.01 2.51
CA GLN A 19 -2.54 10.57 1.32
C GLN A 19 -4.05 10.46 1.56
N GLN A 20 -4.83 10.97 0.61
CA GLN A 20 -6.28 10.86 0.62
C GLN A 20 -6.72 9.58 -0.09
N VAL A 21 -7.96 9.16 0.19
CA VAL A 21 -8.60 7.99 -0.43
C VAL A 21 -9.69 8.48 -1.36
N GLY A 22 -9.73 7.91 -2.56
CA GLY A 22 -10.78 8.12 -3.54
C GLY A 22 -12.02 7.26 -3.25
N THR A 23 -13.04 7.43 -4.07
CA THR A 23 -14.34 6.76 -3.92
C THR A 23 -14.87 6.18 -5.22
N GLN A 24 -14.07 6.19 -6.30
CA GLN A 24 -14.50 5.70 -7.61
C GLN A 24 -14.35 4.20 -7.74
N GLN A 25 -13.36 3.62 -7.05
CA GLN A 25 -13.13 2.18 -7.01
C GLN A 25 -13.00 1.70 -5.56
N SER A 26 -13.83 0.72 -5.18
CA SER A 26 -13.76 0.13 -3.85
C SER A 26 -12.52 -0.75 -3.68
N GLU A 27 -11.98 -0.80 -2.45
CA GLU A 27 -10.89 -1.70 -2.11
C GLU A 27 -11.44 -3.02 -1.57
N THR A 28 -11.03 -4.13 -2.19
CA THR A 28 -11.32 -5.48 -1.71
C THR A 28 -10.05 -6.32 -1.76
N HIS A 29 -9.50 -6.64 -0.60
CA HIS A 29 -8.26 -7.41 -0.52
C HIS A 29 -8.48 -8.88 -0.86
N PRO A 30 -7.68 -9.48 -1.76
CA PRO A 30 -7.69 -10.92 -1.98
C PRO A 30 -7.33 -11.68 -0.70
N SER A 31 -8.13 -12.69 -0.37
CA SER A 31 -7.87 -13.55 0.78
C SER A 31 -6.71 -14.50 0.49
N MET A 32 -5.83 -14.67 1.46
CA MET A 32 -4.71 -15.60 1.40
C MET A 32 -4.48 -16.19 2.78
N THR A 33 -4.24 -17.49 2.87
CA THR A 33 -3.93 -18.15 4.14
C THR A 33 -2.43 -18.43 4.26
N TRP A 34 -1.97 -18.60 5.51
CA TRP A 34 -0.64 -19.11 5.81
C TRP A 34 -0.73 -20.03 7.03
N GLN A 35 0.34 -20.73 7.36
CA GLN A 35 0.33 -21.68 8.47
C GLN A 35 1.29 -21.23 9.57
N LYS A 36 0.81 -21.28 10.81
CA LYS A 36 1.62 -21.13 12.01
C LYS A 36 1.83 -22.50 12.65
N CYS A 37 3.09 -22.94 12.72
CA CYS A 37 3.46 -24.23 13.26
C CYS A 37 4.15 -24.06 14.62
N THR A 38 3.79 -24.89 15.58
CA THR A 38 4.44 -24.96 16.91
C THR A 38 5.50 -26.05 16.98
N SER A 39 5.41 -27.04 16.11
CA SER A 39 6.38 -28.11 15.90
C SER A 39 6.15 -28.74 14.52
N ALA A 40 7.02 -29.61 14.08
CA ALA A 40 6.87 -30.36 12.84
C ALA A 40 5.52 -31.09 12.81
N GLY A 41 4.72 -30.84 11.78
CA GLY A 41 3.39 -31.44 11.60
C GLY A 41 2.27 -30.86 12.46
N SER A 42 2.56 -29.91 13.37
CA SER A 42 1.55 -29.26 14.20
C SER A 42 1.35 -27.81 13.77
N CYS A 43 0.55 -27.64 12.73
CA CYS A 43 0.30 -26.34 12.11
C CYS A 43 -1.17 -25.95 12.20
N THR A 44 -1.43 -24.65 12.35
CA THR A 44 -2.77 -24.06 12.29
C THR A 44 -2.83 -23.07 11.15
N THR A 45 -3.94 -23.11 10.40
CA THR A 45 -4.18 -22.14 9.33
C THR A 45 -4.53 -20.79 9.92
N VAL A 46 -3.85 -19.76 9.43
CA VAL A 46 -4.12 -18.36 9.75
C VAL A 46 -4.71 -17.70 8.50
N ASN A 47 -5.86 -17.07 8.66
CA ASN A 47 -6.47 -16.30 7.58
C ASN A 47 -5.80 -14.93 7.51
N GLY A 48 -5.41 -14.56 6.31
CA GLY A 48 -4.84 -13.28 5.99
C GLY A 48 -5.37 -12.76 4.67
N LYS A 49 -4.81 -11.67 4.21
CA LYS A 49 -5.14 -11.03 2.93
C LYS A 49 -3.86 -10.46 2.34
N VAL A 50 -3.93 -9.98 1.10
CA VAL A 50 -2.82 -9.24 0.49
C VAL A 50 -3.29 -7.88 0.01
N VAL A 51 -2.43 -6.89 0.09
CA VAL A 51 -2.67 -5.53 -0.39
C VAL A 51 -1.58 -5.12 -1.36
N ILE A 52 -1.96 -4.53 -2.50
CA ILE A 52 -1.00 -3.96 -3.43
C ILE A 52 -0.46 -2.64 -2.90
N ASP A 53 0.83 -2.44 -3.08
CA ASP A 53 1.54 -1.21 -2.71
C ASP A 53 0.91 0.01 -3.39
N SER A 54 0.86 1.11 -2.66
CA SER A 54 0.28 2.38 -3.12
C SER A 54 0.93 2.93 -4.39
N ASN A 55 2.20 2.60 -4.66
CA ASN A 55 2.91 3.06 -5.85
C ASN A 55 2.36 2.48 -7.17
N TRP A 56 1.63 1.37 -7.12
CA TRP A 56 0.95 0.78 -8.28
C TRP A 56 -0.46 1.30 -8.49
N ARG A 57 -1.02 2.00 -7.48
CA ARG A 57 -2.42 2.42 -7.51
C ARG A 57 -2.62 3.66 -8.38
N TRP A 58 -3.82 3.77 -8.92
CA TRP A 58 -4.25 4.98 -9.57
C TRP A 58 -4.30 6.13 -8.57
N LEU A 59 -3.56 7.19 -8.89
CA LEU A 59 -3.50 8.44 -8.13
C LEU A 59 -4.05 9.56 -8.99
N HIS A 60 -5.18 10.13 -8.62
CA HIS A 60 -5.88 11.14 -9.40
C HIS A 60 -6.32 12.33 -8.54
N ASP A 61 -6.78 13.39 -9.18
CA ASP A 61 -7.40 14.54 -8.54
C ASP A 61 -8.59 14.07 -7.67
N LYS A 62 -8.56 14.41 -6.39
CA LYS A 62 -9.58 14.02 -5.41
C LYS A 62 -10.95 14.66 -5.62
N SER A 63 -11.07 15.65 -6.52
CA SER A 63 -12.34 16.30 -6.82
C SER A 63 -13.37 15.30 -7.30
N SER A 64 -14.61 15.45 -6.85
CA SER A 64 -15.68 14.49 -7.14
C SER A 64 -15.83 14.23 -8.64
N GLY A 65 -15.74 12.98 -9.04
CA GLY A 65 -15.84 12.53 -10.44
C GLY A 65 -14.66 12.88 -11.33
N SER A 66 -13.58 13.46 -10.79
CA SER A 66 -12.39 13.78 -11.59
C SER A 66 -11.63 12.51 -11.95
N THR A 67 -11.28 12.38 -13.22
CA THR A 67 -10.41 11.32 -13.75
C THR A 67 -9.01 11.83 -14.11
N LYS A 68 -8.70 13.07 -13.74
CA LYS A 68 -7.41 13.68 -14.05
C LYS A 68 -6.30 13.04 -13.22
N ASN A 69 -5.32 12.44 -13.87
CA ASN A 69 -4.17 11.84 -13.21
C ASN A 69 -3.31 12.90 -12.49
N CYS A 70 -2.86 12.58 -11.28
CA CYS A 70 -1.83 13.36 -10.58
C CYS A 70 -0.43 13.01 -11.04
N TYR A 71 -0.25 11.81 -11.57
CA TYR A 71 1.01 11.27 -12.05
C TYR A 71 0.74 10.48 -13.33
N ASP A 72 1.44 10.80 -14.39
CA ASP A 72 1.28 10.15 -15.67
C ASP A 72 2.64 10.00 -16.37
N GLY A 73 2.94 8.80 -16.83
CA GLY A 73 4.12 8.47 -17.62
C GLY A 73 5.47 8.81 -17.00
N ASN A 74 5.66 9.07 -15.75
CA ASN A 74 6.83 9.57 -15.01
C ASN A 74 6.81 11.09 -14.74
N THR A 75 5.68 11.74 -14.92
CA THR A 75 5.58 13.18 -14.71
C THR A 75 4.44 13.50 -13.74
N TRP A 76 4.73 14.31 -12.73
CA TRP A 76 3.71 14.87 -11.85
C TRP A 76 2.99 16.03 -12.50
N ASP A 77 1.65 16.09 -12.36
CA ASP A 77 0.88 17.25 -12.78
C ASP A 77 1.27 18.48 -11.94
N ALA A 78 1.85 19.50 -12.58
CA ALA A 78 2.39 20.67 -11.89
C ALA A 78 1.30 21.53 -11.20
N THR A 79 0.04 21.41 -11.63
CA THR A 79 -1.09 22.13 -11.02
C THR A 79 -1.58 21.43 -9.77
N LEU A 80 -1.72 20.10 -9.81
CA LEU A 80 -2.18 19.29 -8.68
C LEU A 80 -1.05 19.06 -7.68
N CYS A 81 0.17 18.89 -8.16
CA CYS A 81 1.35 18.51 -7.38
C CYS A 81 2.51 19.53 -7.46
N PRO A 82 2.29 20.83 -7.19
CA PRO A 82 3.39 21.81 -7.20
C PRO A 82 4.36 21.64 -6.01
N SER A 83 3.97 20.86 -5.01
CA SER A 83 4.79 20.42 -3.88
C SER A 83 4.21 19.14 -3.29
N ASN A 84 5.02 18.39 -2.52
CA ASN A 84 4.58 17.15 -1.88
C ASN A 84 3.34 17.37 -0.99
N THR A 85 3.30 18.45 -0.22
CA THR A 85 2.17 18.81 0.64
C THR A 85 0.90 19.09 -0.17
N LYS A 86 1.01 19.78 -1.29
CA LYS A 86 -0.13 20.06 -2.16
C LYS A 86 -0.59 18.81 -2.89
N CYS A 87 0.34 18.00 -3.40
CA CYS A 87 0.04 16.72 -4.01
C CYS A 87 -0.76 15.82 -3.07
N ALA A 88 -0.28 15.60 -1.85
CA ALA A 88 -0.99 14.81 -0.84
C ALA A 88 -2.36 15.39 -0.44
N ALA A 89 -2.58 16.69 -0.63
CA ALA A 89 -3.85 17.34 -0.36
C ALA A 89 -4.84 17.25 -1.54
N ASN A 90 -4.33 17.22 -2.76
CA ASN A 90 -5.14 17.31 -3.98
C ASN A 90 -5.40 15.95 -4.63
N CYS A 91 -4.59 14.95 -4.33
CA CYS A 91 -4.63 13.64 -4.96
C CYS A 91 -5.16 12.57 -4.01
N ALA A 92 -5.88 11.60 -4.57
CA ALA A 92 -6.45 10.47 -3.86
C ALA A 92 -6.04 9.15 -4.51
N LEU A 93 -5.80 8.14 -3.68
CA LEU A 93 -5.56 6.75 -4.09
C LEU A 93 -6.89 6.01 -4.21
N GLU A 94 -7.04 5.23 -5.25
CA GLU A 94 -8.21 4.38 -5.45
C GLU A 94 -7.98 2.93 -5.01
N GLY A 95 -9.08 2.21 -4.86
CA GLY A 95 -9.06 0.76 -4.72
C GLY A 95 -8.45 0.07 -5.92
N ALA A 96 -8.22 -1.23 -5.84
CA ALA A 96 -7.52 -2.00 -6.85
C ALA A 96 -8.37 -3.16 -7.39
N ASP A 97 -8.40 -3.33 -8.71
CA ASP A 97 -8.74 -4.61 -9.32
C ASP A 97 -7.47 -5.45 -9.43
N TYR A 98 -7.27 -6.32 -8.45
CA TYR A 98 -6.06 -7.10 -8.30
C TYR A 98 -5.78 -8.01 -9.49
N THR A 99 -6.79 -8.65 -10.02
CA THR A 99 -6.63 -9.62 -11.10
C THR A 99 -6.56 -8.95 -12.47
N ALA A 100 -7.53 -8.11 -12.81
CA ALA A 100 -7.64 -7.56 -14.16
C ALA A 100 -6.60 -6.47 -14.42
N THR A 101 -6.27 -5.64 -13.41
CA THR A 101 -5.32 -4.55 -13.60
C THR A 101 -3.89 -4.96 -13.27
N TYR A 102 -3.69 -5.69 -12.16
CA TYR A 102 -2.34 -5.93 -11.61
C TYR A 102 -1.86 -7.37 -11.77
N GLY A 103 -2.71 -8.29 -12.26
CA GLY A 103 -2.36 -9.69 -12.46
C GLY A 103 -2.01 -10.42 -11.16
N ALA A 104 -2.51 -9.93 -10.03
CA ALA A 104 -2.33 -10.54 -8.72
C ALA A 104 -3.54 -11.42 -8.37
N THR A 105 -3.30 -12.71 -8.18
CA THR A 105 -4.35 -13.67 -7.84
C THR A 105 -3.93 -14.50 -6.63
N ALA A 106 -4.76 -14.49 -5.59
CA ALA A 106 -4.57 -15.32 -4.40
C ALA A 106 -5.56 -16.50 -4.41
N SER A 107 -5.09 -17.67 -4.01
CA SER A 107 -5.90 -18.88 -3.88
C SER A 107 -5.36 -19.77 -2.77
N GLY A 108 -6.13 -19.98 -1.70
CA GLY A 108 -5.67 -20.69 -0.52
C GLY A 108 -4.42 -20.04 0.07
N ASN A 109 -3.31 -20.76 0.13
CA ASN A 109 -2.02 -20.29 0.61
C ASN A 109 -1.05 -19.87 -0.52
N SER A 110 -1.55 -19.68 -1.74
CA SER A 110 -0.75 -19.33 -2.90
C SER A 110 -1.06 -17.92 -3.40
N LEU A 111 -0.03 -17.18 -3.79
CA LEU A 111 -0.11 -15.88 -4.45
C LEU A 111 0.62 -15.95 -5.78
N LYS A 112 -0.12 -15.71 -6.87
CA LYS A 112 0.43 -15.61 -8.23
C LYS A 112 0.50 -14.14 -8.63
N LEU A 113 1.66 -13.70 -9.11
CA LEU A 113 1.92 -12.38 -9.66
C LEU A 113 2.29 -12.51 -11.14
N THR A 114 1.47 -11.94 -12.02
CA THR A 114 1.75 -11.88 -13.46
C THR A 114 2.61 -10.64 -13.73
N PHE A 115 3.77 -10.84 -14.36
CA PHE A 115 4.72 -9.74 -14.56
C PHE A 115 4.20 -8.66 -15.52
N VAL A 116 3.53 -9.05 -16.60
CA VAL A 116 2.92 -8.14 -17.57
C VAL A 116 1.42 -8.40 -17.63
N THR A 117 0.61 -7.43 -17.25
CA THR A 117 -0.86 -7.51 -17.29
C THR A 117 -1.42 -6.44 -18.19
N LYS A 118 -2.10 -6.86 -19.26
CA LYS A 118 -2.79 -5.94 -20.18
C LYS A 118 -4.17 -5.63 -19.62
N GLY A 119 -4.32 -4.48 -19.00
CA GLY A 119 -5.61 -3.96 -18.54
C GLY A 119 -6.36 -3.23 -19.64
N GLN A 120 -7.56 -2.76 -19.31
CA GLN A 120 -8.43 -2.03 -20.25
C GLN A 120 -7.80 -0.69 -20.70
N TYR A 121 -7.14 0.01 -19.83
CA TYR A 121 -6.62 1.38 -20.06
C TYR A 121 -5.11 1.43 -20.23
N ALA A 122 -4.39 0.49 -19.63
CA ALA A 122 -2.93 0.48 -19.67
C ALA A 122 -2.37 -0.93 -19.49
N THR A 123 -1.09 -1.09 -19.82
CA THR A 123 -0.33 -2.31 -19.49
C THR A 123 0.39 -2.08 -18.16
N ASN A 124 0.10 -2.90 -17.17
CA ASN A 124 0.80 -2.90 -15.89
C ASN A 124 2.04 -3.81 -15.96
N ILE A 125 3.15 -3.35 -15.41
CA ILE A 125 4.40 -4.08 -15.32
C ILE A 125 4.76 -4.29 -13.84
N GLY A 126 4.88 -5.55 -13.44
CA GLY A 126 5.23 -5.92 -12.08
C GLY A 126 4.16 -5.57 -11.04
N SER A 127 4.46 -5.92 -9.81
CA SER A 127 3.64 -5.57 -8.64
C SER A 127 4.46 -5.80 -7.37
N ARG A 128 4.08 -5.14 -6.29
CA ARG A 128 4.55 -5.40 -4.93
C ARG A 128 3.34 -5.50 -4.01
N LEU A 129 3.26 -6.59 -3.25
CA LEU A 129 2.15 -6.83 -2.34
C LEU A 129 2.69 -7.05 -0.93
N TYR A 130 1.86 -6.69 0.05
CA TYR A 130 2.13 -6.94 1.46
C TYR A 130 1.09 -7.87 2.04
N LEU A 131 1.51 -8.74 2.98
CA LEU A 131 0.60 -9.61 3.71
C LEU A 131 -0.13 -8.81 4.79
N MET A 132 -1.44 -9.00 4.87
CA MET A 132 -2.34 -8.33 5.80
C MET A 132 -2.85 -9.30 6.86
N GLU A 133 -2.94 -8.82 8.10
CA GLU A 133 -3.64 -9.50 9.20
C GLU A 133 -5.15 -9.20 9.14
N THR A 134 -5.50 -7.95 8.87
CA THR A 134 -6.88 -7.47 8.71
C THR A 134 -6.99 -6.55 7.49
N ASP A 135 -8.16 -6.01 7.19
CA ASP A 135 -8.32 -5.04 6.08
C ASP A 135 -7.60 -3.70 6.33
N THR A 136 -7.11 -3.45 7.53
CA THR A 136 -6.49 -2.17 7.91
C THR A 136 -5.15 -2.33 8.61
N SER A 137 -4.60 -3.55 8.66
CA SER A 137 -3.33 -3.79 9.33
C SER A 137 -2.48 -4.82 8.61
N TYR A 138 -1.18 -4.54 8.47
CA TYR A 138 -0.19 -5.48 7.95
C TYR A 138 0.03 -6.64 8.92
N GLN A 139 0.32 -7.83 8.38
CA GLN A 139 0.80 -8.95 9.16
C GLN A 139 2.21 -8.64 9.66
N GLN A 140 2.38 -8.66 10.98
CA GLN A 140 3.68 -8.48 11.63
C GLN A 140 4.25 -9.83 12.04
N PHE A 141 5.57 -10.00 11.91
CA PHE A 141 6.29 -11.20 12.35
C PHE A 141 7.39 -10.83 13.35
N SER A 142 7.45 -11.57 14.45
CA SER A 142 8.60 -11.56 15.36
C SER A 142 9.49 -12.73 14.99
N LEU A 143 10.57 -12.48 14.25
CA LEU A 143 11.35 -13.56 13.65
C LEU A 143 12.43 -14.16 14.56
N LEU A 144 12.66 -13.58 15.75
CA LEU A 144 13.67 -14.10 16.67
C LEU A 144 13.27 -15.50 17.15
N ASN A 145 14.15 -16.48 16.95
CA ASN A 145 13.93 -17.90 17.22
C ASN A 145 12.73 -18.50 16.47
N GLN A 146 12.42 -18.00 15.29
CA GLN A 146 11.40 -18.49 14.39
C GLN A 146 12.00 -18.88 13.05
N GLU A 147 11.35 -19.78 12.35
CA GLU A 147 11.64 -20.13 10.97
C GLU A 147 10.49 -19.63 10.09
N PHE A 148 10.83 -19.07 8.92
CA PHE A 148 9.86 -18.68 7.90
C PHE A 148 10.20 -19.45 6.62
N THR A 149 9.25 -20.23 6.14
CA THR A 149 9.42 -21.10 4.97
C THR A 149 8.35 -20.78 3.93
N PHE A 150 8.75 -20.78 2.67
CA PHE A 150 7.85 -20.62 1.54
C PHE A 150 8.41 -21.32 0.31
N ASP A 151 7.52 -21.77 -0.57
CA ASP A 151 7.86 -22.26 -1.89
C ASP A 151 7.75 -21.13 -2.91
N VAL A 152 8.68 -21.09 -3.87
CA VAL A 152 8.68 -20.09 -4.94
C VAL A 152 8.80 -20.75 -6.30
N ASP A 153 7.94 -20.34 -7.23
CA ASP A 153 8.03 -20.71 -8.65
C ASP A 153 8.38 -19.46 -9.48
N VAL A 154 9.61 -19.39 -9.91
CA VAL A 154 10.14 -18.35 -10.83
C VAL A 154 10.58 -18.95 -12.16
N SER A 155 10.12 -20.16 -12.49
CA SER A 155 10.52 -20.91 -13.70
C SER A 155 10.27 -20.15 -15.01
N ASN A 156 9.24 -19.30 -15.03
CA ASN A 156 8.88 -18.48 -16.19
C ASN A 156 9.38 -17.03 -16.10
N LEU A 157 10.22 -16.70 -15.11
CA LEU A 157 10.75 -15.35 -14.94
C LEU A 157 12.06 -15.22 -15.73
N PRO A 158 12.14 -14.34 -16.75
CA PRO A 158 13.36 -14.15 -17.55
C PRO A 158 14.52 -13.60 -16.72
N CYS A 159 15.74 -13.79 -17.22
CA CYS A 159 16.96 -13.20 -16.63
C CYS A 159 16.84 -11.67 -16.51
N GLY A 160 17.35 -11.14 -15.43
CA GLY A 160 17.36 -9.70 -15.15
C GLY A 160 16.07 -9.18 -14.49
N LEU A 161 15.06 -10.04 -14.27
CA LEU A 161 13.88 -9.69 -13.50
C LEU A 161 13.99 -10.18 -12.05
N ASN A 162 13.41 -9.42 -11.14
CA ASN A 162 13.42 -9.72 -9.72
C ASN A 162 12.08 -10.31 -9.26
N GLY A 163 12.07 -11.60 -8.90
CA GLY A 163 10.97 -12.26 -8.17
C GLY A 163 11.44 -12.54 -6.76
N ALA A 164 11.05 -11.69 -5.80
CA ALA A 164 11.57 -11.74 -4.45
C ALA A 164 10.45 -11.67 -3.39
N LEU A 165 10.67 -12.40 -2.27
CA LEU A 165 9.99 -12.21 -1.00
C LEU A 165 11.01 -11.70 0.00
N TYR A 166 10.67 -10.67 0.76
CA TYR A 166 11.54 -10.11 1.80
C TYR A 166 10.73 -9.43 2.89
N PHE A 167 11.35 -9.22 4.04
CA PHE A 167 10.76 -8.51 5.16
C PHE A 167 11.14 -7.05 5.13
N VAL A 168 10.21 -6.19 5.53
CA VAL A 168 10.41 -4.74 5.65
C VAL A 168 9.93 -4.26 7.01
N SER A 169 10.59 -3.23 7.54
CA SER A 169 10.12 -2.56 8.76
C SER A 169 9.06 -1.55 8.39
N MET A 170 7.81 -1.84 8.77
CA MET A 170 6.66 -0.99 8.49
C MET A 170 5.79 -0.86 9.73
N ASP A 171 5.11 0.29 9.87
CA ASP A 171 4.08 0.46 10.88
C ASP A 171 2.87 -0.44 10.57
N LYS A 172 2.33 -1.11 11.58
CA LYS A 172 1.24 -2.08 11.41
C LYS A 172 0.02 -1.51 10.67
N ASP A 173 -0.28 -0.23 10.88
CA ASP A 173 -1.41 0.49 10.29
C ASP A 173 -1.04 1.34 9.06
N GLY A 174 0.19 1.15 8.53
CA GLY A 174 0.70 1.97 7.42
C GLY A 174 0.93 3.43 7.82
N GLY A 175 1.23 3.68 9.09
CA GLY A 175 1.57 5.00 9.63
C GLY A 175 0.37 5.90 9.96
N MET A 176 -0.87 5.40 9.94
CA MET A 176 -2.07 6.21 10.25
C MET A 176 -2.06 6.76 11.68
N SER A 177 -1.59 6.00 12.65
CA SER A 177 -1.49 6.43 14.05
C SER A 177 -0.45 7.53 14.27
N LYS A 178 0.64 7.51 13.49
CA LYS A 178 1.69 8.54 13.52
C LYS A 178 1.32 9.80 12.72
N TYR A 179 0.59 9.59 11.63
CA TYR A 179 0.23 10.65 10.67
C TYR A 179 -1.28 10.71 10.47
N PRO A 180 -2.03 11.42 11.34
CA PRO A 180 -3.50 11.42 11.34
C PRO A 180 -4.14 11.88 10.02
N ASN A 181 -3.40 12.57 9.17
CA ASN A 181 -3.86 13.00 7.84
C ASN A 181 -3.66 11.93 6.76
N ASN A 182 -2.92 10.87 7.03
CA ASN A 182 -2.83 9.68 6.17
C ASN A 182 -4.14 8.89 6.32
N LYS A 183 -5.01 8.97 5.32
CA LYS A 183 -6.30 8.27 5.28
C LYS A 183 -6.21 6.93 4.54
N ALA A 184 -5.13 6.71 3.83
CA ALA A 184 -4.91 5.49 3.05
C ALA A 184 -4.40 4.34 3.94
N GLY A 185 -3.32 4.55 4.69
CA GLY A 185 -2.77 3.56 5.62
C GLY A 185 -2.50 2.19 5.00
N ALA A 186 -2.42 1.20 5.85
CA ALA A 186 -2.21 -0.19 5.43
C ALA A 186 -3.30 -0.69 4.46
N LYS A 187 -4.54 -0.21 4.59
CA LYS A 187 -5.64 -0.60 3.69
C LYS A 187 -5.33 -0.35 2.21
N TYR A 188 -4.53 0.65 1.91
CA TYR A 188 -4.16 1.00 0.52
C TYR A 188 -2.67 0.75 0.23
N GLY A 189 -1.99 -0.01 1.07
CA GLY A 189 -0.60 -0.39 0.86
C GLY A 189 0.39 0.77 1.05
N THR A 190 0.10 1.72 1.95
CA THR A 190 1.03 2.80 2.31
C THR A 190 1.86 2.44 3.55
N GLY A 191 3.06 3.02 3.69
CA GLY A 191 3.92 2.83 4.84
C GLY A 191 5.36 3.09 4.55
#